data_433bb9ded5b00270d4e205b00de3faa3
#
_entry.id   433bb9ded5b00270d4e205b00de3faa3
#
_cell.length_a   1.000
_cell.length_b   1.000
_cell.length_c   1.000
_cell.angle_alpha   90.00
_cell.angle_beta   90.00
_cell.angle_gamma   90.00
#
_symmetry.space_group_name_H-M   'P 1'
#
loop_
_entity.id
_entity.type
_entity.pdbx_description
1 polymer ?
#
loop_
_entity_poly.entity_id
_entity_poly.type
_entity_poly.pdbx_seq_one_letter_code
_entity_poly.pdbx_strand_id
1 'polypeptide(L)'
;RQILFAGGKWVGNYISPELEVPEAHEAVLMQVGAYAREQGHVAEEGINCGIDYFVSGDEVIVTEINARWTGGLFPAEFLRRLSITQPAVAFFDMVPVAQRDAVRAFQREHLFPAAGESFAYVPMGFTPFATEIEGAERYFVWQIVVGDFAAFVEAKRKALAEDAFPTADLILKEAL
;
A
#
# COMPACT_ATOMS: atom_id res chain seq x y z
N ARG A 1 8.13 -1.39 -5.97
CA ARG A 1 7.04 -1.86 -5.09
C ARG A 1 6.55 -3.24 -5.52
N GLN A 2 6.09 -4.01 -4.58
CA GLN A 2 5.45 -5.31 -4.81
C GLN A 2 3.96 -5.20 -4.47
N ILE A 3 3.11 -5.74 -5.34
CA ILE A 3 1.66 -5.85 -5.09
C ILE A 3 1.43 -7.03 -4.14
N LEU A 4 0.63 -6.81 -3.09
CA LEU A 4 0.28 -7.83 -2.11
C LEU A 4 -1.12 -8.38 -2.40
N PHE A 5 -1.22 -9.70 -2.46
CA PHE A 5 -2.47 -10.43 -2.63
C PHE A 5 -2.72 -11.36 -1.46
N ALA A 6 -3.98 -11.45 -1.04
CA ALA A 6 -4.45 -12.43 -0.08
C ALA A 6 -5.83 -12.92 -0.51
N GLY A 7 -6.07 -14.23 -0.48
CA GLY A 7 -7.32 -14.83 -0.96
C GLY A 7 -7.66 -14.47 -2.41
N GLY A 8 -6.66 -14.23 -3.27
CA GLY A 8 -6.84 -13.82 -4.67
C GLY A 8 -7.29 -12.36 -4.87
N LYS A 9 -7.32 -11.54 -3.81
CA LYS A 9 -7.67 -10.12 -3.87
C LYS A 9 -6.45 -9.27 -3.57
N TRP A 10 -6.36 -8.12 -4.23
CA TRP A 10 -5.38 -7.10 -3.86
C TRP A 10 -5.67 -6.57 -2.44
N VAL A 11 -4.66 -6.57 -1.59
CA VAL A 11 -4.76 -6.11 -0.20
C VAL A 11 -3.84 -4.95 0.13
N GLY A 12 -2.85 -4.66 -0.73
CA GLY A 12 -1.94 -3.56 -0.51
C GLY A 12 -0.69 -3.61 -1.39
N ASN A 13 0.29 -2.80 -1.02
CA ASN A 13 1.60 -2.76 -1.66
C ASN A 13 2.71 -2.78 -0.61
N TYR A 14 3.69 -3.63 -0.80
CA TYR A 14 4.97 -3.56 -0.11
C TYR A 14 5.89 -2.62 -0.88
N ILE A 15 6.50 -1.67 -0.18
CA ILE A 15 7.37 -0.63 -0.74
C ILE A 15 8.69 -0.70 0.01
N SER A 16 9.78 -0.95 -0.72
CA SER A 16 11.12 -0.95 -0.14
C SER A 16 12.12 -0.45 -1.19
N PRO A 17 13.15 0.30 -0.79
CA PRO A 17 14.27 0.64 -1.66
C PRO A 17 15.09 -0.58 -2.07
N GLU A 18 14.98 -1.70 -1.33
CA GLU A 18 15.67 -2.96 -1.63
C GLU A 18 14.98 -3.79 -2.73
N LEU A 19 13.77 -3.39 -3.14
CA LEU A 19 13.08 -4.02 -4.26
C LEU A 19 13.68 -3.55 -5.58
N GLU A 20 14.66 -4.28 -6.05
CA GLU A 20 15.28 -4.07 -7.36
C GLU A 20 14.42 -4.66 -8.48
N VAL A 21 14.40 -3.96 -9.61
CA VAL A 21 13.86 -4.49 -10.86
C VAL A 21 15.01 -5.06 -11.65
N PRO A 22 15.06 -6.38 -11.94
CA PRO A 22 16.13 -6.95 -12.74
C PRO A 22 16.21 -6.28 -14.13
N GLU A 23 17.40 -6.13 -14.67
CA GLU A 23 17.64 -5.46 -15.97
C GLU A 23 16.79 -6.06 -17.11
N ALA A 24 16.62 -7.38 -17.11
CA ALA A 24 15.77 -8.06 -18.09
C ALA A 24 14.28 -7.61 -17.99
N HIS A 25 13.78 -7.40 -16.77
CA HIS A 25 12.42 -6.89 -16.56
C HIS A 25 12.32 -5.41 -16.97
N GLU A 26 13.33 -4.62 -16.64
CA GLU A 26 13.36 -3.20 -17.00
C GLU A 26 13.28 -3.02 -18.53
N ALA A 27 14.00 -3.83 -19.29
CA ALA A 27 13.94 -3.80 -20.76
C ALA A 27 12.52 -4.03 -21.30
N VAL A 28 11.76 -5.00 -20.73
CA VAL A 28 10.35 -5.25 -21.10
C VAL A 28 9.48 -4.06 -20.72
N LEU A 29 9.64 -3.53 -19.51
CA LEU A 29 8.84 -2.39 -19.02
C LEU A 29 9.09 -1.13 -19.86
N MET A 30 10.31 -0.91 -20.33
CA MET A 30 10.64 0.19 -21.24
C MET A 30 9.96 0.03 -22.61
N GLN A 31 9.88 -1.18 -23.15
CA GLN A 31 9.13 -1.45 -24.39
C GLN A 31 7.64 -1.19 -24.22
N VAL A 32 7.05 -1.62 -23.10
CA VAL A 32 5.64 -1.34 -22.77
C VAL A 32 5.39 0.16 -22.62
N GLY A 33 6.30 0.89 -21.98
CA GLY A 33 6.23 2.36 -21.89
C GLY A 33 6.31 3.03 -23.27
N ALA A 34 7.16 2.53 -24.17
CA ALA A 34 7.22 3.01 -25.56
C ALA A 34 5.90 2.75 -26.31
N TYR A 35 5.34 1.55 -26.20
CA TYR A 35 4.04 1.20 -26.75
C TYR A 35 2.92 2.13 -26.23
N ALA A 36 2.84 2.37 -24.93
CA ALA A 36 1.85 3.28 -24.36
C ALA A 36 1.96 4.69 -24.96
N ARG A 37 3.19 5.17 -25.19
CA ARG A 37 3.45 6.45 -25.85
C ARG A 37 2.98 6.48 -27.30
N GLU A 38 3.23 5.41 -28.06
CA GLU A 38 2.75 5.25 -29.45
C GLU A 38 1.21 5.24 -29.52
N GLN A 39 0.55 4.75 -28.47
CA GLN A 39 -0.91 4.78 -28.35
C GLN A 39 -1.45 6.15 -27.86
N GLY A 40 -0.60 7.17 -27.78
CA GLY A 40 -1.00 8.53 -27.45
C GLY A 40 -0.91 8.90 -25.97
N HIS A 41 -0.36 8.04 -25.11
CA HIS A 41 -0.06 8.43 -23.74
C HIS A 41 1.19 9.31 -23.72
N VAL A 42 0.97 10.61 -23.88
CA VAL A 42 2.04 11.62 -23.84
C VAL A 42 1.99 12.32 -22.49
N ALA A 43 3.01 12.08 -21.70
CA ALA A 43 3.18 12.76 -20.43
C ALA A 43 3.93 14.08 -20.65
N GLU A 44 3.23 15.16 -20.92
CA GLU A 44 3.87 16.51 -21.09
C GLU A 44 4.50 17.00 -19.78
N GLU A 45 4.03 16.55 -18.62
CA GLU A 45 4.49 16.99 -17.31
C GLU A 45 4.84 15.83 -16.35
N GLY A 46 5.36 14.71 -16.86
CA GLY A 46 5.78 13.60 -16.02
C GLY A 46 4.63 12.80 -15.41
N ILE A 47 3.49 12.70 -16.11
CA ILE A 47 2.42 11.78 -15.72
C ILE A 47 2.91 10.36 -15.88
N ASN A 48 2.88 9.61 -14.77
CA ASN A 48 3.37 8.25 -14.75
C ASN A 48 2.40 7.29 -15.43
N CYS A 49 2.98 6.25 -16.04
CA CYS A 49 2.27 5.07 -16.48
C CYS A 49 2.61 3.92 -15.51
N GLY A 50 1.63 3.37 -14.84
CA GLY A 50 1.80 2.15 -14.03
C GLY A 50 1.73 0.93 -14.94
N ILE A 51 2.68 0.01 -14.77
CA ILE A 51 2.69 -1.27 -15.49
C ILE A 51 2.62 -2.36 -14.43
N ASP A 52 1.53 -3.12 -14.44
CA ASP A 52 1.37 -4.26 -13.54
C ASP A 52 1.81 -5.54 -14.29
N TYR A 53 2.68 -6.31 -13.65
CA TYR A 53 3.23 -7.52 -14.23
C TYR A 53 3.56 -8.56 -13.16
N PHE A 54 3.66 -9.80 -13.56
CA PHE A 54 4.24 -10.86 -12.76
C PHE A 54 5.31 -11.61 -13.56
N VAL A 55 6.10 -12.40 -12.85
CA VAL A 55 7.18 -13.19 -13.44
C VAL A 55 6.80 -14.66 -13.36
N SER A 56 6.94 -15.39 -14.47
CA SER A 56 6.73 -16.84 -14.56
C SER A 56 7.98 -17.47 -15.17
N GLY A 57 8.79 -18.12 -14.35
CA GLY A 57 10.12 -18.54 -14.76
C GLY A 57 10.98 -17.31 -15.13
N ASP A 58 11.49 -17.25 -16.36
CA ASP A 58 12.27 -16.12 -16.87
C ASP A 58 11.41 -15.10 -17.66
N GLU A 59 10.10 -15.31 -17.75
CA GLU A 59 9.20 -14.47 -18.54
C GLU A 59 8.54 -13.38 -17.69
N VAL A 60 8.53 -12.16 -18.22
CA VAL A 60 7.76 -11.03 -17.70
C VAL A 60 6.41 -10.97 -18.39
N ILE A 61 5.35 -11.20 -17.65
CA ILE A 61 3.97 -11.20 -18.17
C ILE A 61 3.27 -9.93 -17.69
N VAL A 62 3.07 -8.99 -18.61
CA VAL A 62 2.35 -7.74 -18.34
C VAL A 62 0.86 -8.02 -18.31
N THR A 63 0.20 -7.62 -17.23
CA THR A 63 -1.24 -7.82 -17.03
C THR A 63 -2.05 -6.57 -17.26
N GLU A 64 -1.50 -5.39 -16.95
CA GLU A 64 -2.22 -4.13 -17.05
C GLU A 64 -1.27 -2.96 -17.33
N ILE A 65 -1.74 -2.02 -18.16
CA ILE A 65 -1.09 -0.73 -18.36
C ILE A 65 -2.04 0.36 -17.83
N ASN A 66 -1.65 0.97 -16.74
CA ASN A 66 -2.39 2.05 -16.11
C ASN A 66 -1.80 3.40 -16.56
N ALA A 67 -2.34 3.99 -17.64
CA ALA A 67 -1.91 5.29 -18.16
C ALA A 67 -2.40 6.45 -17.27
N ARG A 68 -2.11 6.37 -15.97
CA ARG A 68 -2.53 7.29 -14.91
C ARG A 68 -1.73 7.07 -13.64
N TRP A 69 -1.91 7.92 -12.66
CA TRP A 69 -1.48 7.66 -11.29
C TRP A 69 -2.20 6.42 -10.72
N THR A 70 -1.44 5.52 -10.13
CA THR A 70 -1.98 4.30 -9.52
C THR A 70 -2.02 4.41 -8.01
N GLY A 71 -2.89 3.63 -7.36
CA GLY A 71 -2.99 3.60 -5.90
C GLY A 71 -1.68 3.26 -5.19
N GLY A 72 -0.82 2.42 -5.79
CA GLY A 72 0.49 2.09 -5.24
C GLY A 72 1.56 3.16 -5.49
N LEU A 73 1.38 4.05 -6.47
CA LEU A 73 2.35 5.10 -6.76
C LEU A 73 2.27 6.24 -5.73
N PHE A 74 1.07 6.62 -5.31
CA PHE A 74 0.89 7.68 -4.31
C PHE A 74 1.67 7.43 -3.01
N PRO A 75 1.52 6.28 -2.33
CA PRO A 75 2.28 6.00 -1.13
C PRO A 75 3.78 5.93 -1.39
N ALA A 76 4.22 5.37 -2.51
CA ALA A 76 5.64 5.30 -2.84
C ALA A 76 6.25 6.71 -3.03
N GLU A 77 5.59 7.58 -3.78
CA GLU A 77 6.03 8.97 -3.99
C GLU A 77 5.96 9.78 -2.70
N PHE A 78 4.97 9.53 -1.86
CA PHE A 78 4.84 10.18 -0.55
C PHE A 78 6.00 9.82 0.37
N LEU A 79 6.35 8.52 0.48
CA LEU A 79 7.51 8.06 1.25
C LEU A 79 8.81 8.67 0.70
N ARG A 80 8.99 8.69 -0.62
CA ARG A 80 10.15 9.30 -1.27
C ARG A 80 10.30 10.79 -0.92
N ARG A 81 9.20 11.56 -0.94
CA ARG A 81 9.22 13.01 -0.59
C ARG A 81 9.51 13.25 0.87
N LEU A 82 9.12 12.36 1.75
CA LEU A 82 9.46 12.41 3.17
C LEU A 82 10.87 11.87 3.48
N SER A 83 11.61 11.40 2.46
CA SER A 83 12.92 10.76 2.60
C SER A 83 12.88 9.52 3.52
N ILE A 84 11.76 8.80 3.52
CA ILE A 84 11.58 7.55 4.26
C ILE A 84 12.17 6.43 3.42
N THR A 85 13.20 5.75 3.95
CA THR A 85 13.94 4.67 3.29
C THR A 85 13.68 3.30 3.91
N GLN A 86 12.96 3.24 5.03
CA GLN A 86 12.57 1.96 5.62
C GLN A 86 11.52 1.26 4.75
N PRO A 87 11.49 -0.08 4.77
CA PRO A 87 10.40 -0.85 4.19
C PRO A 87 9.05 -0.38 4.74
N ALA A 88 8.02 -0.42 3.90
CA ALA A 88 6.69 0.01 4.28
C ALA A 88 5.60 -0.81 3.59
N VAL A 89 4.45 -0.91 4.23
CA VAL A 89 3.24 -1.52 3.69
C VAL A 89 2.16 -0.46 3.57
N ALA A 90 1.69 -0.22 2.35
CA ALA A 90 0.57 0.68 2.07
C ALA A 90 -0.68 -0.13 1.74
N PHE A 91 -1.77 0.10 2.45
CA PHE A 91 -2.99 -0.69 2.31
C PHE A 91 -4.24 0.09 2.71
N PHE A 92 -5.39 -0.42 2.24
CA PHE A 92 -6.70 0.01 2.70
C PHE A 92 -7.20 -0.93 3.77
N ASP A 93 -7.89 -0.36 4.76
CA ASP A 93 -8.51 -1.16 5.80
C ASP A 93 -9.84 -0.54 6.24
N MET A 94 -10.51 -1.21 7.14
CA MET A 94 -11.81 -0.81 7.65
C MET A 94 -11.77 -0.65 9.16
N VAL A 95 -12.54 0.34 9.64
CA VAL A 95 -12.67 0.65 11.05
C VAL A 95 -14.15 0.72 11.40
N PRO A 96 -14.64 -0.08 12.35
CA PRO A 96 -15.99 0.06 12.87
C PRO A 96 -16.21 1.46 13.44
N VAL A 97 -17.40 2.01 13.24
CA VAL A 97 -17.77 3.37 13.75
C VAL A 97 -17.48 3.48 15.23
N ALA A 98 -17.81 2.45 16.01
CA ALA A 98 -17.59 2.41 17.47
C ALA A 98 -16.10 2.46 17.87
N GLN A 99 -15.18 2.11 16.97
CA GLN A 99 -13.73 2.08 17.22
C GLN A 99 -13.01 3.35 16.74
N ARG A 100 -13.69 4.28 16.14
CA ARG A 100 -13.08 5.48 15.51
C ARG A 100 -12.11 6.22 16.43
N ASP A 101 -12.52 6.50 17.65
CA ASP A 101 -11.71 7.30 18.58
C ASP A 101 -10.52 6.51 19.12
N ALA A 102 -10.69 5.22 19.40
CA ALA A 102 -9.60 4.33 19.80
C ALA A 102 -8.55 4.21 18.68
N VAL A 103 -9.00 4.02 17.44
CA VAL A 103 -8.12 3.97 16.26
C VAL A 103 -7.37 5.29 16.07
N ARG A 104 -8.03 6.42 16.20
CA ARG A 104 -7.37 7.73 16.12
C ARG A 104 -6.36 7.98 17.24
N ALA A 105 -6.62 7.47 18.45
CA ALA A 105 -5.65 7.54 19.54
C ALA A 105 -4.42 6.68 19.23
N PHE A 106 -4.63 5.44 18.80
CA PHE A 106 -3.58 4.52 18.35
C PHE A 106 -2.73 5.12 17.22
N GLN A 107 -3.37 5.68 16.19
CA GLN A 107 -2.67 6.32 15.08
C GLN A 107 -1.80 7.51 15.53
N ARG A 108 -2.28 8.32 16.47
CA ARG A 108 -1.52 9.46 17.00
C ARG A 108 -0.33 9.03 17.85
N GLU A 109 -0.47 7.96 18.60
CA GLU A 109 0.61 7.41 19.44
C GLU A 109 1.79 6.93 18.59
N HIS A 110 1.49 6.27 17.46
CA HIS A 110 2.49 5.69 16.57
C HIS A 110 2.78 6.53 15.32
N LEU A 111 2.38 7.82 15.31
CA LEU A 111 2.53 8.69 14.14
C LEU A 111 4.01 8.89 13.78
N PHE A 112 4.33 8.77 12.50
CA PHE A 112 5.68 9.04 11.99
C PHE A 112 6.10 10.51 12.23
N PRO A 113 7.34 10.79 12.64
CA PRO A 113 8.39 9.84 13.07
C PRO A 113 8.21 9.37 14.51
N ALA A 114 8.04 8.06 14.69
CA ALA A 114 7.90 7.45 16.01
C ALA A 114 9.31 7.12 16.56
N ALA A 115 9.86 7.95 17.41
CA ALA A 115 11.20 7.77 17.93
C ALA A 115 11.28 6.55 18.88
N GLY A 116 12.16 5.61 18.56
CA GLY A 116 12.44 4.42 19.39
C GLY A 116 11.47 3.26 19.20
N GLU A 117 10.51 3.35 18.29
CA GLU A 117 9.62 2.25 17.91
C GLU A 117 10.12 1.48 16.70
N SER A 118 9.74 0.20 16.60
CA SER A 118 10.09 -0.65 15.48
C SER A 118 9.26 -0.37 14.23
N PHE A 119 8.11 0.30 14.37
CA PHE A 119 7.24 0.75 13.29
C PHE A 119 6.75 2.17 13.51
N ALA A 120 6.28 2.80 12.44
CA ALA A 120 5.58 4.08 12.51
C ALA A 120 4.39 4.08 11.55
N TYR A 121 3.38 4.86 11.89
CA TYR A 121 2.15 4.99 11.15
C TYR A 121 2.11 6.29 10.36
N VAL A 122 1.74 6.20 9.07
CA VAL A 122 1.53 7.36 8.18
C VAL A 122 0.11 7.33 7.65
N PRO A 123 -0.79 8.21 8.13
CA PRO A 123 -2.16 8.29 7.64
C PRO A 123 -2.18 8.91 6.24
N MET A 124 -2.84 8.24 5.29
CA MET A 124 -3.05 8.75 3.93
C MET A 124 -4.46 9.33 3.75
N GLY A 125 -5.47 8.68 4.31
CA GLY A 125 -6.84 9.11 4.21
C GLY A 125 -7.77 8.34 5.15
N PHE A 126 -8.87 8.99 5.48
CA PHE A 126 -9.96 8.45 6.30
C PHE A 126 -11.27 8.93 5.68
N THR A 127 -12.18 8.02 5.33
CA THR A 127 -13.45 8.46 4.74
C THR A 127 -14.25 9.33 5.72
N PRO A 128 -14.85 10.44 5.27
CA PRO A 128 -15.60 11.32 6.14
C PRO A 128 -16.94 10.70 6.62
N PHE A 129 -17.45 9.73 5.86
CA PHE A 129 -18.71 9.04 6.12
C PHE A 129 -18.48 7.55 6.31
N ALA A 130 -19.23 6.96 7.25
CA ALA A 130 -19.32 5.52 7.36
C ALA A 130 -20.13 4.94 6.19
N THR A 131 -19.74 3.72 5.80
CA THR A 131 -20.45 2.94 4.78
C THR A 131 -20.89 1.63 5.41
N GLU A 132 -22.09 1.19 5.12
CA GLU A 132 -22.56 -0.13 5.56
C GLU A 132 -21.86 -1.22 4.75
N ILE A 133 -21.16 -2.11 5.45
CA ILE A 133 -20.45 -3.25 4.88
C ILE A 133 -20.80 -4.45 5.75
N GLU A 134 -21.39 -5.47 5.13
CA GLU A 134 -21.81 -6.71 5.81
C GLU A 134 -22.66 -6.47 7.06
N GLY A 135 -23.59 -5.49 7.00
CA GLY A 135 -24.49 -5.16 8.08
C GLY A 135 -23.89 -4.32 9.22
N ALA A 136 -22.69 -3.78 9.04
CA ALA A 136 -22.03 -2.91 10.00
C ALA A 136 -21.53 -1.61 9.35
N GLU A 137 -21.69 -0.48 10.05
CA GLU A 137 -21.14 0.80 9.60
C GLU A 137 -19.63 0.86 9.86
N ARG A 138 -18.87 1.11 8.80
CA ARG A 138 -17.41 1.16 8.80
C ARG A 138 -16.88 2.38 8.06
N TYR A 139 -15.73 2.89 8.52
CA TYR A 139 -14.91 3.84 7.79
C TYR A 139 -13.85 3.11 6.99
N PHE A 140 -13.54 3.58 5.78
CA PHE A 140 -12.33 3.18 5.07
C PHE A 140 -11.15 4.04 5.51
N VAL A 141 -10.02 3.39 5.70
CA VAL A 141 -8.77 4.03 6.06
C VAL A 141 -7.71 3.63 5.05
N TRP A 142 -7.06 4.63 4.45
CA TRP A 142 -5.86 4.42 3.63
C TRP A 142 -4.65 4.81 4.45
N GLN A 143 -3.70 3.90 4.55
CA GLN A 143 -2.61 4.02 5.52
C GLN A 143 -1.32 3.40 5.02
N ILE A 144 -0.21 3.85 5.61
CA ILE A 144 1.10 3.25 5.43
C ILE A 144 1.64 2.91 6.82
N VAL A 145 2.18 1.72 6.95
CA VAL A 145 3.00 1.30 8.09
C VAL A 145 4.44 1.22 7.63
N VAL A 146 5.32 1.99 8.24
CA VAL A 146 6.76 2.05 7.98
C VAL A 146 7.50 1.19 9.00
N GLY A 147 8.45 0.38 8.57
CA GLY A 147 9.24 -0.50 9.43
C GLY A 147 8.60 -1.86 9.66
N ASP A 148 8.63 -2.36 10.87
CA ASP A 148 8.19 -3.71 11.24
C ASP A 148 6.66 -3.85 11.24
N PHE A 149 6.12 -4.44 10.19
CA PHE A 149 4.69 -4.66 10.03
C PHE A 149 4.12 -5.68 11.04
N ALA A 150 4.90 -6.67 11.44
CA ALA A 150 4.46 -7.64 12.44
C ALA A 150 4.31 -6.98 13.82
N ALA A 151 5.25 -6.10 14.19
CA ALA A 151 5.15 -5.32 15.42
C ALA A 151 3.92 -4.39 15.41
N PHE A 152 3.59 -3.78 14.27
CA PHE A 152 2.35 -3.01 14.11
C PHE A 152 1.11 -3.86 14.38
N VAL A 153 1.01 -5.05 13.76
CA VAL A 153 -0.14 -5.94 13.96
C VAL A 153 -0.26 -6.38 15.42
N GLU A 154 0.84 -6.68 16.09
CA GLU A 154 0.85 -7.01 17.51
C GLU A 154 0.41 -5.83 18.41
N ALA A 155 0.87 -4.61 18.11
CA ALA A 155 0.45 -3.41 18.85
C ALA A 155 -1.05 -3.14 18.64
N LYS A 156 -1.53 -3.25 17.40
CA LYS A 156 -2.94 -3.14 17.06
C LYS A 156 -3.80 -4.14 17.83
N ARG A 157 -3.42 -5.41 17.88
CA ARG A 157 -4.16 -6.46 18.61
C ARG A 157 -4.26 -6.22 20.11
N LYS A 158 -3.28 -5.52 20.68
CA LYS A 158 -3.29 -5.16 22.10
C LYS A 158 -4.15 -3.94 22.41
N ALA A 159 -4.21 -2.99 21.49
CA ALA A 159 -4.81 -1.68 21.69
C ALA A 159 -6.24 -1.54 21.16
N LEU A 160 -6.62 -2.33 20.15
CA LEU A 160 -7.86 -2.18 19.41
C LEU A 160 -8.70 -3.46 19.45
N ALA A 161 -9.99 -3.34 19.13
CA ALA A 161 -10.86 -4.50 18.94
C ALA A 161 -10.41 -5.34 17.73
N GLU A 162 -10.73 -6.63 17.74
CA GLU A 162 -10.33 -7.61 16.74
C GLU A 162 -10.75 -7.21 15.31
N ASP A 163 -11.92 -6.60 15.16
CA ASP A 163 -12.47 -6.16 13.88
C ASP A 163 -11.96 -4.78 13.39
N ALA A 164 -11.06 -4.14 14.13
CA ALA A 164 -10.33 -2.98 13.65
C ALA A 164 -9.12 -3.42 12.84
N PHE A 165 -8.99 -2.90 11.62
CA PHE A 165 -7.91 -3.22 10.67
C PHE A 165 -7.80 -4.71 10.32
N PRO A 166 -8.88 -5.38 9.85
CA PRO A 166 -8.84 -6.80 9.51
C PRO A 166 -7.89 -7.12 8.34
N THR A 167 -7.70 -6.18 7.40
CA THR A 167 -6.77 -6.35 6.27
C THR A 167 -5.32 -6.46 6.74
N ALA A 168 -4.95 -5.75 7.81
CA ALA A 168 -3.61 -5.86 8.37
C ALA A 168 -3.28 -7.27 8.86
N ASP A 169 -4.23 -7.94 9.52
CA ASP A 169 -4.04 -9.34 9.94
C ASP A 169 -3.92 -10.28 8.75
N LEU A 170 -4.71 -10.05 7.71
CA LEU A 170 -4.69 -10.84 6.48
C LEU A 170 -3.37 -10.68 5.73
N ILE A 171 -2.85 -9.45 5.62
CA ILE A 171 -1.54 -9.18 5.00
C ILE A 171 -0.43 -9.91 5.73
N LEU A 172 -0.37 -9.82 7.06
CA LEU A 172 0.66 -10.50 7.84
C LEU A 172 0.59 -12.02 7.70
N LYS A 173 -0.61 -12.58 7.57
CA LYS A 173 -0.81 -14.03 7.51
C LYS A 173 -0.51 -14.62 6.13
N GLU A 174 -0.85 -13.92 5.04
CA GLU A 174 -0.91 -14.51 3.70
C GLU A 174 -0.02 -13.82 2.66
N ALA A 175 0.46 -12.60 2.93
CA ALA A 175 1.13 -11.79 1.91
C ALA A 175 2.56 -11.36 2.28
N LEU A 176 2.95 -11.45 3.55
CA LEU A 176 4.30 -11.20 4.08
C LEU A 176 4.85 -12.44 4.79
#